data_4da12a8a913eeb08beef46ec4236a951
#
_entry.id   4da12a8a913eeb08beef46ec4236a951
#
_cell.length_a   1.000
_cell.length_b   1.000
_cell.length_c   1.000
_cell.angle_alpha   90.00
_cell.angle_beta   90.00
_cell.angle_gamma   90.00
#
_symmetry.space_group_name_H-M   'P 1'
#
loop_
_entity.id
_entity.type
_entity.pdbx_description
1 polymer ?
#
loop_
_entity_poly.entity_id
_entity_poly.type
_entity_poly.pdbx_seq_one_letter_code
_entity_poly.pdbx_strand_id
1 'polypeptide(L)'
;MSERICSSEVKLTPDDLRRMERAHVKAWPALRTQRVDGWLWRSSGGGSQRANSVSTLDYEGADPVFSLEKVETLYRETGAPTRLQSFSGSRPGNLATLLSARGYTEGETTLTMAKPLEALPSAPPIEISERATPEWLEVYLGVITENRRAVNSKIIEGIPRPRAFFVHRQAGRAV
;
A
#
# COMPACT_ATOMS: atom_id res chain seq x y z
N MET A 1 22.09 -8.59 -34.12
CA MET A 1 20.93 -9.48 -33.91
C MET A 1 20.20 -8.90 -32.71
N SER A 2 19.08 -8.22 -32.98
CA SER A 2 18.27 -7.58 -31.93
C SER A 2 17.26 -8.62 -31.42
N GLU A 3 17.48 -9.14 -30.22
CA GLU A 3 16.49 -9.99 -29.55
C GLU A 3 15.26 -9.13 -29.23
N ARG A 4 14.18 -9.35 -29.93
CA ARG A 4 12.86 -8.85 -29.56
C ARG A 4 12.45 -9.62 -28.32
N ILE A 5 12.53 -8.96 -27.18
CA ILE A 5 11.86 -9.41 -25.96
C ILE A 5 10.36 -9.33 -26.26
N CYS A 6 9.77 -10.48 -26.50
CA CYS A 6 8.31 -10.61 -26.65
C CYS A 6 7.71 -10.40 -25.25
N SER A 7 7.36 -9.15 -24.94
CA SER A 7 6.58 -8.84 -23.74
C SER A 7 5.13 -9.25 -24.02
N SER A 8 4.72 -10.41 -23.52
CA SER A 8 3.30 -10.72 -23.41
C SER A 8 2.68 -9.71 -22.45
N GLU A 9 1.95 -8.73 -23.01
CA GLU A 9 1.23 -7.76 -22.18
C GLU A 9 0.21 -8.49 -21.31
N VAL A 10 0.38 -8.39 -20.00
CA VAL A 10 -0.62 -8.88 -19.04
C VAL A 10 -1.80 -7.93 -19.10
N LYS A 11 -2.90 -8.36 -19.72
CA LYS A 11 -4.15 -7.60 -19.70
C LYS A 11 -4.84 -7.81 -18.36
N LEU A 12 -4.70 -6.82 -17.47
CA LEU A 12 -5.41 -6.82 -16.17
C LEU A 12 -6.84 -6.34 -16.37
N THR A 13 -7.78 -7.06 -15.80
CA THR A 13 -9.19 -6.65 -15.72
C THR A 13 -9.38 -5.63 -14.58
N PRO A 14 -10.48 -4.86 -14.58
CA PRO A 14 -10.83 -4.00 -13.44
C PRO A 14 -10.91 -4.76 -12.11
N ASP A 15 -11.33 -6.01 -12.12
CA ASP A 15 -11.40 -6.85 -10.92
C ASP A 15 -10.00 -7.27 -10.44
N ASP A 16 -9.07 -7.54 -11.34
CA ASP A 16 -7.67 -7.80 -10.98
C ASP A 16 -7.06 -6.57 -10.29
N LEU A 17 -7.29 -5.38 -10.81
CA LEU A 17 -6.82 -4.14 -10.20
C LEU A 17 -7.39 -3.94 -8.80
N ARG A 18 -8.68 -4.21 -8.58
CA ARG A 18 -9.31 -4.15 -7.26
C ARG A 18 -8.73 -5.19 -6.30
N ARG A 19 -8.51 -6.42 -6.78
CA ARG A 19 -7.89 -7.49 -5.97
C ARG A 19 -6.48 -7.10 -5.55
N MET A 20 -5.69 -6.55 -6.46
CA MET A 20 -4.33 -6.07 -6.18
C MET A 20 -4.34 -4.94 -5.15
N GLU A 21 -5.23 -3.97 -5.28
CA GLU A 21 -5.34 -2.86 -4.32
C GLU A 21 -5.76 -3.35 -2.93
N ARG A 22 -6.72 -4.27 -2.83
CA ARG A 22 -7.07 -4.91 -1.55
C ARG A 22 -5.89 -5.66 -0.93
N ALA A 23 -5.08 -6.33 -1.76
CA ALA A 23 -3.87 -6.99 -1.28
C ALA A 23 -2.84 -5.99 -0.77
N HIS A 24 -2.63 -4.85 -1.45
CA HIS A 24 -1.76 -3.77 -1.00
C HIS A 24 -2.18 -3.20 0.36
N VAL A 25 -3.48 -2.96 0.56
CA VAL A 25 -4.02 -2.48 1.84
C VAL A 25 -3.75 -3.47 2.97
N LYS A 26 -3.91 -4.78 2.70
CA LYS A 26 -3.65 -5.85 3.68
C LYS A 26 -2.15 -6.06 3.94
N ALA A 27 -1.33 -5.97 2.89
CA ALA A 27 0.11 -6.18 3.01
C ALA A 27 0.83 -5.08 3.80
N TRP A 28 0.23 -3.89 3.89
CA TRP A 28 0.74 -2.78 4.68
C TRP A 28 -0.39 -2.13 5.49
N PRO A 29 -0.82 -2.77 6.59
CA PRO A 29 -1.96 -2.32 7.38
C PRO A 29 -1.66 -1.03 8.12
N ALA A 30 -2.69 -0.23 8.34
CA ALA A 30 -2.60 0.89 9.26
C ALA A 30 -2.91 0.44 10.69
N LEU A 31 -2.40 1.17 11.68
CA LEU A 31 -2.64 0.89 13.10
C LEU A 31 -4.08 1.23 13.53
N ARG A 32 -4.71 2.17 12.85
CA ARG A 32 -6.10 2.57 13.05
C ARG A 32 -6.81 2.64 11.71
N THR A 33 -8.00 2.10 11.63
CA THR A 33 -8.82 2.12 10.42
C THR A 33 -10.27 2.41 10.78
N GLN A 34 -10.97 3.09 9.88
CA GLN A 34 -12.41 3.32 9.97
C GLN A 34 -13.02 3.34 8.57
N ARG A 35 -14.20 2.73 8.41
CA ARG A 35 -14.94 2.86 7.16
C ARG A 35 -15.77 4.15 7.18
N VAL A 36 -15.71 4.86 6.06
CA VAL A 36 -16.48 6.07 5.80
C VAL A 36 -17.17 5.89 4.45
N ASP A 37 -18.43 5.56 4.48
CA ASP A 37 -19.26 5.35 3.28
C ASP A 37 -18.58 4.42 2.24
N GLY A 38 -17.97 3.33 2.73
CA GLY A 38 -17.23 2.35 1.94
C GLY A 38 -15.72 2.63 1.82
N TRP A 39 -15.28 3.88 1.79
CA TRP A 39 -13.85 4.20 1.84
C TRP A 39 -13.20 3.72 3.14
N LEU A 40 -11.94 3.36 3.07
CA LEU A 40 -11.18 2.96 4.25
C LEU A 40 -10.21 4.08 4.66
N TRP A 41 -10.60 4.85 5.68
CA TRP A 41 -9.69 5.77 6.36
C TRP A 41 -8.63 4.98 7.12
N ARG A 42 -7.39 5.41 7.04
CA ARG A 42 -6.22 4.75 7.65
C ARG A 42 -5.33 5.78 8.33
N SER A 43 -4.91 5.47 9.55
CA SER A 43 -3.98 6.32 10.33
C SER A 43 -3.04 5.47 11.16
N SER A 44 -1.77 5.84 11.17
CA SER A 44 -0.72 5.19 11.97
C SER A 44 0.11 6.17 12.78
N GLY A 45 -0.19 7.47 12.69
CA GLY A 45 0.57 8.50 13.39
C GLY A 45 2.00 8.68 12.85
N GLY A 46 2.26 8.29 11.60
CA GLY A 46 3.58 8.32 10.97
C GLY A 46 3.88 7.06 10.17
N GLY A 47 5.15 6.70 10.01
CA GLY A 47 5.60 5.54 9.26
C GLY A 47 5.60 5.78 7.75
N SER A 48 4.54 5.50 7.04
CA SER A 48 4.43 5.69 5.59
C SER A 48 3.17 6.45 5.19
N GLN A 49 3.21 7.12 4.05
CA GLN A 49 2.01 7.79 3.49
C GLN A 49 0.89 6.77 3.22
N ARG A 50 1.24 5.57 2.76
CA ARG A 50 0.27 4.49 2.48
C ARG A 50 -0.54 4.10 3.71
N ALA A 51 0.07 4.00 4.89
CA ALA A 51 -0.61 3.70 6.15
C ALA A 51 -1.30 4.92 6.78
N ASN A 52 -1.27 6.08 6.14
CA ASN A 52 -1.88 7.35 6.54
C ASN A 52 -2.60 7.99 5.37
N SER A 53 -3.36 7.22 4.61
CA SER A 53 -4.16 7.67 3.48
C SER A 53 -5.45 6.87 3.36
N VAL A 54 -6.49 7.47 2.82
CA VAL A 54 -7.76 6.79 2.52
C VAL A 54 -7.57 5.89 1.31
N SER A 55 -7.97 4.62 1.42
CA SER A 55 -8.18 3.76 0.25
C SER A 55 -9.56 4.04 -0.32
N THR A 56 -9.61 4.39 -1.60
CA THR A 56 -10.83 4.83 -2.30
C THR A 56 -11.45 3.72 -3.16
N LEU A 57 -11.17 2.47 -2.81
CA LEU A 57 -11.56 1.30 -3.58
C LEU A 57 -13.07 1.03 -3.57
N ASP A 58 -13.67 1.06 -2.39
CA ASP A 58 -15.04 0.60 -2.14
C ASP A 58 -15.90 1.77 -1.64
N TYR A 59 -16.38 2.59 -2.55
CA TYR A 59 -17.30 3.68 -2.22
C TYR A 59 -18.76 3.20 -2.32
N GLU A 60 -19.54 3.47 -1.27
CA GLU A 60 -20.95 3.07 -1.13
C GLU A 60 -21.85 4.25 -0.73
N GLY A 61 -21.27 5.45 -0.58
CA GLY A 61 -22.00 6.64 -0.15
C GLY A 61 -22.87 7.25 -1.25
N ALA A 62 -23.90 7.98 -0.83
CA ALA A 62 -24.76 8.73 -1.74
C ALA A 62 -24.14 10.07 -2.14
N ASP A 63 -23.40 10.72 -1.25
CA ASP A 63 -22.77 12.02 -1.46
C ASP A 63 -21.27 11.97 -1.16
N PRO A 64 -20.41 11.97 -2.20
CA PRO A 64 -18.98 11.90 -2.01
C PRO A 64 -18.38 13.17 -1.41
N VAL A 65 -19.03 14.34 -1.53
CA VAL A 65 -18.57 15.58 -0.90
C VAL A 65 -18.70 15.46 0.60
N PHE A 66 -19.86 15.01 1.08
CA PHE A 66 -20.11 14.78 2.51
C PHE A 66 -19.20 13.68 3.10
N SER A 67 -18.96 12.61 2.34
CA SER A 67 -18.01 11.56 2.75
C SER A 67 -16.58 12.10 2.88
N LEU A 68 -16.18 13.00 1.98
CA LEU A 68 -14.89 13.65 2.03
C LEU A 68 -14.74 14.56 3.27
N GLU A 69 -15.78 15.31 3.63
CA GLU A 69 -15.81 16.13 4.86
C GLU A 69 -15.64 15.30 6.13
N LYS A 70 -16.26 14.11 6.19
CA LYS A 70 -16.06 13.16 7.30
C LYS A 70 -14.59 12.72 7.38
N VAL A 71 -13.99 12.37 6.23
CA VAL A 71 -12.58 11.97 6.15
C VAL A 71 -11.64 13.09 6.58
N GLU A 72 -11.89 14.32 6.10
CA GLU A 72 -11.11 15.51 6.46
C GLU A 72 -11.18 15.78 7.97
N THR A 73 -12.36 15.59 8.57
CA THR A 73 -12.55 15.74 10.01
C THR A 73 -11.71 14.72 10.79
N LEU A 74 -11.74 13.43 10.39
CA LEU A 74 -10.95 12.38 11.02
C LEU A 74 -9.42 12.68 10.95
N TYR A 75 -8.93 13.20 9.83
CA TYR A 75 -7.52 13.59 9.74
C TYR A 75 -7.21 14.82 10.58
N ARG A 76 -8.08 15.80 10.62
CA ARG A 76 -7.93 17.00 11.46
C ARG A 76 -7.81 16.63 12.94
N GLU A 77 -8.63 15.70 13.42
CA GLU A 77 -8.57 15.19 14.79
C GLU A 77 -7.23 14.50 15.12
N THR A 78 -6.56 13.94 14.12
CA THR A 78 -5.23 13.33 14.31
C THR A 78 -4.07 14.31 14.08
N GLY A 79 -4.35 15.56 13.70
CA GLY A 79 -3.32 16.55 13.36
C GLY A 79 -2.55 16.20 12.07
N ALA A 80 -3.07 15.28 11.24
CA ALA A 80 -2.42 14.84 10.01
C ALA A 80 -3.09 15.47 8.78
N PRO A 81 -2.34 15.70 7.69
CA PRO A 81 -2.91 16.15 6.44
C PRO A 81 -3.80 15.06 5.83
N THR A 82 -4.92 15.45 5.25
CA THR A 82 -5.81 14.55 4.53
C THR A 82 -5.12 14.05 3.27
N ARG A 83 -5.06 12.74 3.11
CA ARG A 83 -4.51 12.07 1.93
C ARG A 83 -5.47 11.02 1.42
N LEU A 84 -5.66 10.98 0.12
CA LEU A 84 -6.42 9.93 -0.55
C LEU A 84 -5.49 9.21 -1.54
N GLN A 85 -5.55 7.91 -1.53
CA GLN A 85 -4.87 7.07 -2.51
C GLN A 85 -5.86 6.80 -3.64
N SER A 86 -5.64 7.40 -4.80
CA SER A 86 -6.47 7.22 -5.98
C SER A 86 -5.78 6.35 -7.02
N PHE A 87 -6.55 5.62 -7.80
CA PHE A 87 -6.11 4.80 -8.93
C PHE A 87 -7.26 4.68 -9.94
N SER A 88 -7.02 4.07 -11.10
CA SER A 88 -8.03 3.95 -12.16
C SER A 88 -9.33 3.25 -11.75
N GLY A 89 -9.30 2.45 -10.69
CA GLY A 89 -10.47 1.78 -10.12
C GLY A 89 -11.13 2.50 -8.95
N SER A 90 -10.68 3.72 -8.58
CA SER A 90 -11.26 4.51 -7.48
C SER A 90 -12.75 4.81 -7.69
N ARG A 91 -13.48 4.89 -6.59
CA ARG A 91 -14.90 5.25 -6.60
C ARG A 91 -15.13 6.46 -5.68
N PRO A 92 -16.05 7.36 -6.03
CA PRO A 92 -16.77 7.43 -7.32
C PRO A 92 -15.84 7.73 -8.48
N GLY A 93 -16.27 7.45 -9.72
CA GLY A 93 -15.41 7.58 -10.92
C GLY A 93 -14.93 9.00 -11.22
N ASN A 94 -15.59 10.03 -10.69
CA ASN A 94 -15.23 11.44 -10.78
C ASN A 94 -14.41 11.94 -9.58
N LEU A 95 -13.85 11.04 -8.76
CA LEU A 95 -13.13 11.41 -7.53
C LEU A 95 -11.99 12.41 -7.78
N ALA A 96 -11.20 12.22 -8.81
CA ALA A 96 -10.09 13.13 -9.14
C ALA A 96 -10.59 14.57 -9.37
N THR A 97 -11.69 14.73 -10.11
CA THR A 97 -12.32 16.05 -10.35
C THR A 97 -12.82 16.68 -9.04
N LEU A 98 -13.44 15.89 -8.17
CA LEU A 98 -13.91 16.36 -6.87
C LEU A 98 -12.76 16.84 -5.98
N LEU A 99 -11.67 16.07 -5.93
CA LEU A 99 -10.49 16.43 -5.15
C LEU A 99 -9.84 17.71 -5.67
N SER A 100 -9.67 17.83 -6.98
CA SER A 100 -9.13 19.04 -7.61
C SER A 100 -9.99 20.27 -7.32
N ALA A 101 -11.33 20.17 -7.41
CA ALA A 101 -12.26 21.26 -7.10
C ALA A 101 -12.19 21.70 -5.63
N ARG A 102 -11.75 20.82 -4.71
CA ARG A 102 -11.54 21.14 -3.29
C ARG A 102 -10.12 21.58 -2.96
N GLY A 103 -9.28 21.79 -3.96
CA GLY A 103 -7.92 22.28 -3.78
C GLY A 103 -6.89 21.20 -3.39
N TYR A 104 -7.22 19.93 -3.56
CA TYR A 104 -6.22 18.87 -3.42
C TYR A 104 -5.25 18.92 -4.59
N THR A 105 -4.00 18.67 -4.30
CA THR A 105 -2.94 18.53 -5.29
C THR A 105 -2.52 17.07 -5.43
N GLU A 106 -2.13 16.67 -6.64
CA GLU A 106 -1.54 15.36 -6.86
C GLU A 106 -0.16 15.29 -6.19
N GLY A 107 0.06 14.17 -5.51
CA GLY A 107 1.32 13.85 -4.86
C GLY A 107 2.14 12.85 -5.68
N GLU A 108 2.87 11.99 -4.98
CA GLU A 108 3.71 10.97 -5.61
C GLU A 108 2.87 9.89 -6.31
N THR A 109 3.27 9.54 -7.52
CA THR A 109 2.69 8.42 -8.28
C THR A 109 3.49 7.15 -8.03
N THR A 110 2.82 6.07 -7.68
CA THR A 110 3.41 4.74 -7.55
C THR A 110 2.92 3.85 -8.69
N LEU A 111 3.87 3.27 -9.43
CA LEU A 111 3.55 2.29 -10.46
C LEU A 111 3.44 0.89 -9.86
N THR A 112 2.34 0.21 -10.10
CA THR A 112 2.20 -1.21 -9.79
C THR A 112 2.43 -2.01 -11.06
N MET A 113 3.46 -2.85 -11.03
CA MET A 113 3.81 -3.73 -12.15
C MET A 113 3.36 -5.16 -11.87
N ALA A 114 2.86 -5.84 -12.89
CA ALA A 114 2.48 -7.24 -12.82
C ALA A 114 3.17 -8.03 -13.94
N LYS A 115 3.54 -9.28 -13.61
CA LYS A 115 4.13 -10.22 -14.57
C LYS A 115 3.49 -11.59 -14.37
N PRO A 116 3.18 -12.34 -15.46
CA PRO A 116 2.81 -13.75 -15.33
C PRO A 116 3.95 -14.53 -14.66
N LEU A 117 3.60 -15.43 -13.77
CA LEU A 117 4.55 -16.39 -13.22
C LEU A 117 4.70 -17.53 -14.23
N GLU A 118 5.76 -17.47 -15.01
CA GLU A 118 6.24 -18.60 -15.80
C GLU A 118 7.17 -19.47 -14.95
N ALA A 119 7.59 -20.62 -15.46
CA ALA A 119 8.58 -21.45 -14.76
C ALA A 119 9.82 -20.60 -14.45
N LEU A 120 10.05 -20.36 -13.15
CA LEU A 120 11.17 -19.57 -12.71
C LEU A 120 12.46 -20.42 -12.80
N PRO A 121 13.58 -19.83 -13.26
CA PRO A 121 14.87 -20.49 -13.12
C PRO A 121 15.14 -20.73 -11.64
N SER A 122 16.04 -21.70 -11.35
CA SER A 122 16.45 -22.00 -9.98
C SER A 122 16.75 -20.71 -9.21
N ALA A 123 15.97 -20.44 -8.17
CA ALA A 123 16.21 -19.29 -7.31
C ALA A 123 17.38 -19.57 -6.36
N PRO A 124 18.16 -18.56 -5.98
CA PRO A 124 19.13 -18.72 -4.91
C PRO A 124 18.41 -19.13 -3.61
N PRO A 125 19.10 -19.83 -2.69
CA PRO A 125 18.48 -20.22 -1.43
C PRO A 125 17.98 -18.98 -0.66
N ILE A 126 16.69 -18.98 -0.35
CA ILE A 126 16.02 -17.92 0.38
C ILE A 126 15.43 -18.52 1.65
N GLU A 127 15.71 -17.93 2.78
CA GLU A 127 15.05 -18.28 4.04
C GLU A 127 13.66 -17.63 4.09
N ILE A 128 12.66 -18.42 4.49
CA ILE A 128 11.27 -17.95 4.59
C ILE A 128 10.79 -18.11 6.02
N SER A 129 10.23 -17.07 6.58
CA SER A 129 9.64 -17.07 7.93
C SER A 129 8.26 -16.41 7.91
N GLU A 130 7.34 -16.91 8.75
CA GLU A 130 6.05 -16.25 8.99
C GLU A 130 6.13 -15.03 9.94
N ARG A 131 7.32 -14.79 10.52
CA ARG A 131 7.57 -13.66 11.43
C ARG A 131 8.77 -12.88 10.95
N ALA A 132 8.72 -11.57 11.07
CA ALA A 132 9.88 -10.73 10.91
C ALA A 132 10.88 -11.10 12.01
N THR A 133 12.02 -11.71 11.64
CA THR A 133 13.10 -12.02 12.57
C THR A 133 13.82 -10.74 13.01
N PRO A 134 14.51 -10.74 14.16
CA PRO A 134 15.33 -9.57 14.56
C PRO A 134 16.29 -9.13 13.46
N GLU A 135 16.94 -10.07 12.79
CA GLU A 135 17.86 -9.80 11.68
C GLU A 135 17.14 -9.17 10.46
N TRP A 136 15.96 -9.68 10.11
CA TRP A 136 15.13 -9.08 9.05
C TRP A 136 14.73 -7.65 9.40
N LEU A 137 14.32 -7.41 10.65
CA LEU A 137 13.97 -6.08 11.15
C LEU A 137 15.17 -5.14 11.16
N GLU A 138 16.37 -5.61 11.51
CA GLU A 138 17.59 -4.83 11.49
C GLU A 138 17.89 -4.31 10.08
N VAL A 139 17.84 -5.19 9.07
CA VAL A 139 18.05 -4.80 7.66
C VAL A 139 16.98 -3.81 7.21
N TYR A 140 15.69 -4.13 7.41
CA TYR A 140 14.60 -3.28 6.97
C TYR A 140 14.59 -1.91 7.67
N LEU A 141 14.72 -1.90 9.00
CA LEU A 141 14.69 -0.65 9.77
C LEU A 141 15.98 0.17 9.61
N GLY A 142 17.08 -0.47 9.19
CA GLY A 142 18.33 0.21 8.89
C GLY A 142 18.22 1.27 7.79
N VAL A 143 17.35 1.05 6.81
CA VAL A 143 17.08 2.01 5.72
C VAL A 143 15.94 2.99 6.02
N ILE A 144 15.27 2.84 7.16
CA ILE A 144 14.17 3.71 7.58
C ILE A 144 14.71 4.80 8.53
N THR A 145 14.28 6.04 8.33
CA THR A 145 14.62 7.16 9.24
C THR A 145 14.17 6.85 10.66
N GLU A 146 14.97 7.23 11.65
CA GLU A 146 14.82 6.83 13.04
C GLU A 146 13.43 7.11 13.62
N ASN A 147 12.90 8.30 13.38
CA ASN A 147 11.57 8.72 13.86
C ASN A 147 10.41 7.89 13.28
N ARG A 148 10.64 7.08 12.23
CA ARG A 148 9.64 6.22 11.59
C ARG A 148 9.76 4.75 12.00
N ARG A 149 10.87 4.33 12.62
CA ARG A 149 11.17 2.92 12.92
C ARG A 149 10.13 2.29 13.84
N ALA A 150 9.80 2.94 14.94
CA ALA A 150 8.85 2.42 15.93
C ALA A 150 7.44 2.18 15.33
N VAL A 151 6.96 3.09 14.49
CA VAL A 151 5.67 2.93 13.82
C VAL A 151 5.72 1.83 12.77
N ASN A 152 6.78 1.77 11.96
CA ASN A 152 6.96 0.73 10.95
C ASN A 152 7.05 -0.67 11.57
N SER A 153 7.73 -0.83 12.72
CA SER A 153 7.75 -2.11 13.44
C SER A 153 6.34 -2.57 13.82
N LYS A 154 5.51 -1.68 14.37
CA LYS A 154 4.11 -2.00 14.71
C LYS A 154 3.27 -2.35 13.48
N ILE A 155 3.48 -1.66 12.36
CA ILE A 155 2.80 -1.98 11.10
C ILE A 155 3.19 -3.39 10.63
N ILE A 156 4.48 -3.74 10.67
CA ILE A 156 4.98 -5.06 10.29
C ILE A 156 4.40 -6.16 11.17
N GLU A 157 4.35 -5.96 12.48
CA GLU A 157 3.72 -6.89 13.42
C GLU A 157 2.24 -7.10 13.11
N GLY A 158 1.54 -6.04 12.68
CA GLY A 158 0.13 -6.04 12.32
C GLY A 158 -0.20 -6.68 10.97
N ILE A 159 0.77 -7.06 10.14
CA ILE A 159 0.51 -7.70 8.83
C ILE A 159 -0.27 -9.01 9.06
N PRO A 160 -1.47 -9.17 8.47
CA PRO A 160 -2.29 -10.35 8.71
C PRO A 160 -1.71 -11.60 8.03
N ARG A 161 -2.08 -12.77 8.53
CA ARG A 161 -1.78 -14.06 7.88
C ARG A 161 -2.75 -14.33 6.70
N PRO A 162 -2.31 -15.06 5.66
CA PRO A 162 -0.97 -15.60 5.48
C PRO A 162 0.05 -14.50 5.12
N ARG A 163 1.26 -14.60 5.68
CA ARG A 163 2.36 -13.67 5.42
C ARG A 163 3.68 -14.42 5.38
N ALA A 164 4.67 -13.88 4.66
CA ALA A 164 6.01 -14.44 4.60
C ALA A 164 7.05 -13.32 4.56
N PHE A 165 8.12 -13.51 5.28
CA PHE A 165 9.30 -12.65 5.29
C PHE A 165 10.46 -13.44 4.68
N PHE A 166 11.15 -12.83 3.74
CA PHE A 166 12.20 -13.47 2.96
C PHE A 166 13.54 -12.86 3.35
N VAL A 167 14.54 -13.72 3.58
CA VAL A 167 15.92 -13.32 3.83
C VAL A 167 16.79 -13.95 2.76
N HIS A 168 17.53 -13.12 2.05
CA HIS A 168 18.64 -13.56 1.21
C HIS A 168 19.94 -13.35 1.97
N ARG A 169 20.91 -14.29 1.84
CA ARG A 169 22.22 -14.14 2.46
C ARG A 169 23.28 -13.96 1.41
N GLN A 170 24.10 -12.95 1.60
CA GLN A 170 25.31 -12.73 0.83
C GLN A 170 26.50 -12.78 1.79
N ALA A 171 27.44 -13.69 1.55
CA ALA A 171 28.59 -13.94 2.44
C ALA A 171 28.17 -14.13 3.93
N GLY A 172 27.07 -14.86 4.17
CA GLY A 172 26.56 -15.17 5.52
C GLY A 172 25.75 -14.04 6.19
N ARG A 173 25.67 -12.85 5.59
CA ARG A 173 24.89 -11.72 6.11
C ARG A 173 23.55 -11.60 5.41
N ALA A 174 22.49 -11.26 6.16
CA ALA A 174 21.21 -10.90 5.60
C ALA A 174 21.32 -9.60 4.80
N VAL A 175 20.70 -9.57 3.62
CA VAL A 175 20.66 -8.42 2.72
C VAL A 175 19.24 -8.25 2.18
#